data_656d809e35a3059344511f28a52e4659
#
_entry.id   656d809e35a3059344511f28a52e4659
#
_cell.length_a   1.000
_cell.length_b   1.000
_cell.length_c   1.000
_cell.angle_alpha   90.00
_cell.angle_beta   90.00
_cell.angle_gamma   90.00
#
_symmetry.space_group_name_H-M   'P 1'
#
loop_
_entity.id
_entity.type
_entity.pdbx_description
1 polymer ?
#
loop_
_entity_poly.entity_id
_entity_poly.type
_entity_poly.pdbx_seq_one_letter_code
_entity_poly.pdbx_strand_id
1 'polypeptide(L)'
;MEKIITYETLRNFAYSNDLLIKSDIKGIVIEFYGLGGMTMYNNDLPDGIEYAEKGIVYIIPYYNPWSWMNEAAVKLTDEIIDVIINKYNLKNVKIVSTGKSMGGLSSLIYSRYAKITPIACVANCPVCDLPYHFTERTDLPRTLYSAFFNYNMSLQEALKLNSPVHLVDEMPNIKYIIFHTEEDKAVNIDKHSKLFVSLMEKEHDIKLITIPNRGHCDLSVYKLVEFRETILKSILGDWNGY
;
A
#
# COMPACT_ATOMS: atom_id res chain seq x y z
N MET A 1 5.84 15.17 24.89
CA MET A 1 6.94 14.53 24.13
C MET A 1 7.17 15.34 22.86
N GLU A 2 8.41 15.66 22.57
CA GLU A 2 8.77 16.32 21.31
C GLU A 2 8.48 15.38 20.12
N LYS A 3 7.94 15.91 19.01
CA LYS A 3 7.70 15.09 17.81
C LYS A 3 9.05 14.68 17.22
N ILE A 4 9.27 13.39 17.08
CA ILE A 4 10.51 12.82 16.51
C ILE A 4 10.49 12.96 14.98
N ILE A 5 9.32 12.75 14.33
CA ILE A 5 9.19 12.92 12.88
C ILE A 5 8.78 14.36 12.60
N THR A 6 9.73 15.11 12.08
CA THR A 6 9.58 16.49 11.59
C THR A 6 9.98 16.54 10.13
N TYR A 7 9.79 17.65 9.45
CA TYR A 7 10.22 17.77 8.06
C TYR A 7 11.74 17.60 7.88
N GLU A 8 12.51 18.08 8.86
CA GLU A 8 13.98 17.98 8.89
C GLU A 8 14.44 16.52 9.07
N THR A 9 13.69 15.72 9.82
CA THR A 9 14.02 14.31 10.09
C THR A 9 13.31 13.32 9.17
N LEU A 10 12.40 13.79 8.32
CA LEU A 10 11.52 12.95 7.48
C LEU A 10 12.29 11.88 6.70
N ARG A 11 13.45 12.24 6.12
CA ARG A 11 14.26 11.34 5.27
C ARG A 11 14.86 10.15 6.04
N ASN A 12 14.86 10.20 7.37
CA ASN A 12 15.24 9.07 8.21
C ASN A 12 14.11 8.04 8.34
N PHE A 13 12.87 8.42 8.01
CA PHE A 13 11.66 7.60 8.19
C PHE A 13 10.94 7.25 6.88
N ALA A 14 11.27 7.95 5.80
CA ALA A 14 10.67 7.69 4.49
C ALA A 14 11.54 8.24 3.35
N TYR A 15 11.46 7.61 2.19
CA TYR A 15 11.73 8.28 0.94
C TYR A 15 10.59 9.24 0.62
N SER A 16 10.93 10.42 0.11
CA SER A 16 9.96 11.37 -0.42
C SER A 16 10.59 12.20 -1.54
N ASN A 17 9.88 12.36 -2.65
CA ASN A 17 10.30 13.13 -3.81
C ASN A 17 9.87 14.61 -3.75
N ASP A 18 9.31 15.05 -2.65
CA ASP A 18 8.67 16.38 -2.53
C ASP A 18 9.57 17.55 -2.91
N LEU A 19 10.89 17.42 -2.72
CA LEU A 19 11.87 18.45 -3.13
C LEU A 19 12.04 18.58 -4.64
N LEU A 20 11.61 17.60 -5.43
CA LEU A 20 11.66 17.63 -6.90
C LEU A 20 10.46 18.35 -7.51
N ILE A 21 9.38 18.53 -6.75
CA ILE A 21 8.12 19.10 -7.25
C ILE A 21 8.29 20.61 -7.43
N LYS A 22 8.07 21.10 -8.66
CA LYS A 22 8.15 22.52 -9.03
C LYS A 22 6.79 23.15 -9.30
N SER A 23 5.72 22.39 -9.18
CA SER A 23 4.32 22.80 -9.41
C SER A 23 3.50 22.65 -8.16
N ASP A 24 2.22 22.99 -8.20
CA ASP A 24 1.29 22.70 -7.12
C ASP A 24 1.16 21.20 -6.89
N ILE A 25 1.11 20.79 -5.62
CA ILE A 25 0.91 19.39 -5.23
C ILE A 25 -0.55 19.00 -5.46
N LYS A 26 -0.76 18.00 -6.32
CA LYS A 26 -2.08 17.48 -6.72
C LYS A 26 -2.55 16.29 -5.88
N GLY A 27 -1.62 15.60 -5.23
CA GLY A 27 -1.90 14.44 -4.39
C GLY A 27 -0.65 13.73 -3.91
N ILE A 28 -0.87 12.65 -3.17
CA ILE A 28 0.17 11.84 -2.56
C ILE A 28 -0.03 10.37 -2.98
N VAL A 29 1.04 9.70 -3.41
CA VAL A 29 1.12 8.26 -3.58
C VAL A 29 1.97 7.69 -2.47
N ILE A 30 1.44 6.70 -1.75
CA ILE A 30 2.17 5.96 -0.71
C ILE A 30 2.40 4.56 -1.22
N GLU A 31 3.66 4.18 -1.42
CA GLU A 31 4.03 2.81 -1.79
C GLU A 31 4.61 2.05 -0.61
N PHE A 32 4.06 0.87 -0.37
CA PHE A 32 4.45 0.01 0.74
C PHE A 32 5.36 -1.13 0.28
N TYR A 33 6.38 -1.43 1.09
CA TYR A 33 7.32 -2.51 0.84
C TYR A 33 6.66 -3.90 0.88
N GLY A 34 7.16 -4.81 0.03
CA GLY A 34 6.98 -6.24 0.20
C GLY A 34 7.74 -6.79 1.42
N LEU A 35 7.50 -8.08 1.74
CA LEU A 35 8.12 -8.76 2.88
C LEU A 35 9.65 -8.69 2.82
N GLY A 36 10.27 -8.26 3.90
CA GLY A 36 11.72 -8.12 4.01
C GLY A 36 12.29 -6.85 3.35
N GLY A 37 11.45 -5.98 2.76
CA GLY A 37 11.88 -4.71 2.19
C GLY A 37 12.40 -3.76 3.26
N MET A 38 13.67 -3.35 3.15
CA MET A 38 14.34 -2.47 4.11
C MET A 38 15.28 -1.46 3.43
N THR A 39 15.15 -1.28 2.13
CA THR A 39 16.02 -0.36 1.39
C THR A 39 15.74 1.09 1.78
N MET A 40 16.75 1.81 2.23
CA MET A 40 16.70 3.26 2.38
C MET A 40 17.30 3.91 1.13
N TYR A 41 16.56 4.83 0.54
CA TYR A 41 16.97 5.45 -0.73
C TYR A 41 17.68 6.78 -0.47
N ASN A 42 18.92 6.88 -0.97
CA ASN A 42 19.73 8.10 -0.89
C ASN A 42 19.69 8.93 -2.19
N ASN A 43 19.09 8.38 -3.24
CA ASN A 43 18.96 9.01 -4.54
C ASN A 43 17.49 9.02 -4.98
N ASP A 44 17.17 9.92 -5.91
CA ASP A 44 15.84 9.99 -6.47
C ASP A 44 15.52 8.75 -7.31
N LEU A 45 14.36 8.19 -7.06
CA LEU A 45 13.86 7.02 -7.78
C LEU A 45 13.25 7.46 -9.13
N PRO A 46 13.37 6.64 -10.20
CA PRO A 46 12.73 6.95 -11.48
C PRO A 46 11.22 7.25 -11.33
N ASP A 47 10.50 6.43 -10.56
CA ASP A 47 9.08 6.65 -10.28
C ASP A 47 8.86 7.96 -9.50
N GLY A 48 9.76 8.29 -8.55
CA GLY A 48 9.72 9.54 -7.81
C GLY A 48 9.88 10.76 -8.72
N ILE A 49 10.79 10.71 -9.69
CA ILE A 49 11.00 11.78 -10.69
C ILE A 49 9.73 11.92 -11.53
N GLU A 50 9.21 10.82 -12.07
CA GLU A 50 8.01 10.83 -12.92
C GLU A 50 6.78 11.41 -12.17
N TYR A 51 6.56 11.02 -10.92
CA TYR A 51 5.48 11.55 -10.10
C TYR A 51 5.68 13.04 -9.78
N ALA A 52 6.92 13.49 -9.51
CA ALA A 52 7.21 14.89 -9.22
C ALA A 52 6.90 15.80 -10.42
N GLU A 53 7.22 15.38 -11.65
CA GLU A 53 6.87 16.10 -12.87
C GLU A 53 5.37 16.34 -13.03
N LYS A 54 4.56 15.44 -12.45
CA LYS A 54 3.08 15.53 -12.47
C LYS A 54 2.50 16.26 -11.22
N GLY A 55 3.36 16.75 -10.33
CA GLY A 55 2.94 17.40 -9.08
C GLY A 55 2.43 16.41 -8.03
N ILE A 56 2.93 15.18 -8.03
CA ILE A 56 2.52 14.14 -7.08
C ILE A 56 3.66 13.85 -6.11
N VAL A 57 3.39 13.97 -4.81
CA VAL A 57 4.32 13.51 -3.77
C VAL A 57 4.30 11.99 -3.73
N TYR A 58 5.47 11.37 -3.86
CA TYR A 58 5.67 9.94 -3.78
C TYR A 58 6.44 9.58 -2.52
N ILE A 59 5.85 8.74 -1.68
CA ILE A 59 6.36 8.40 -0.35
C ILE A 59 6.51 6.89 -0.24
N ILE A 60 7.66 6.45 0.28
CA ILE A 60 7.90 5.06 0.71
C ILE A 60 8.27 5.10 2.19
N PRO A 61 7.36 4.75 3.12
CA PRO A 61 7.65 4.71 4.55
C PRO A 61 8.66 3.60 4.91
N TYR A 62 9.63 3.89 5.79
CA TYR A 62 10.62 2.94 6.28
C TYR A 62 10.15 2.29 7.58
N TYR A 63 9.21 1.36 7.49
CA TYR A 63 8.72 0.57 8.63
C TYR A 63 9.45 -0.76 8.76
N ASN A 64 9.20 -1.47 9.87
CA ASN A 64 9.77 -2.80 10.09
C ASN A 64 9.47 -3.74 8.91
N PRO A 65 10.48 -4.42 8.32
CA PRO A 65 10.33 -5.30 7.15
C PRO A 65 9.30 -6.44 7.32
N TRP A 66 8.92 -6.74 8.54
CA TRP A 66 7.92 -7.75 8.91
C TRP A 66 6.71 -7.14 9.64
N SER A 67 6.39 -5.89 9.35
CA SER A 67 5.30 -5.19 10.06
C SER A 67 3.92 -5.74 9.76
N TRP A 68 3.72 -6.35 8.58
CA TRP A 68 2.39 -6.79 8.11
C TRP A 68 1.31 -5.71 8.30
N MET A 69 1.72 -4.46 8.19
CA MET A 69 0.92 -3.26 8.43
C MET A 69 0.21 -3.25 9.78
N ASN A 70 0.91 -3.65 10.83
CA ASN A 70 0.43 -3.55 12.21
C ASN A 70 0.20 -2.09 12.62
N GLU A 71 -0.42 -1.90 13.78
CA GLU A 71 -0.79 -0.56 14.28
C GLU A 71 0.40 0.42 14.31
N ALA A 72 1.60 -0.04 14.64
CA ALA A 72 2.79 0.81 14.67
C ALA A 72 3.19 1.31 13.27
N ALA A 73 3.05 0.45 12.23
CA ALA A 73 3.33 0.84 10.85
C ALA A 73 2.27 1.81 10.30
N VAL A 74 0.99 1.63 10.67
CA VAL A 74 -0.08 2.58 10.34
C VAL A 74 0.22 3.95 10.96
N LYS A 75 0.50 4.01 12.27
CA LYS A 75 0.82 5.26 12.98
C LYS A 75 2.03 5.97 12.40
N LEU A 76 3.12 5.23 12.13
CA LEU A 76 4.31 5.79 11.49
C LEU A 76 3.97 6.44 10.14
N THR A 77 3.17 5.75 9.32
CA THR A 77 2.75 6.27 8.01
C THR A 77 1.91 7.53 8.16
N ASP A 78 0.94 7.55 9.09
CA ASP A 78 0.13 8.74 9.36
C ASP A 78 0.98 9.93 9.81
N GLU A 79 1.98 9.72 10.67
CA GLU A 79 2.89 10.79 11.10
C GLU A 79 3.71 11.35 9.93
N ILE A 80 4.19 10.49 9.01
CA ILE A 80 4.91 10.89 7.80
C ILE A 80 4.00 11.74 6.90
N ILE A 81 2.76 11.31 6.69
CA ILE A 81 1.78 12.05 5.87
C ILE A 81 1.43 13.39 6.50
N ASP A 82 1.22 13.44 7.82
CA ASP A 82 0.98 14.69 8.56
C ASP A 82 2.13 15.69 8.37
N VAL A 83 3.38 15.23 8.36
CA VAL A 83 4.55 16.10 8.13
C VAL A 83 4.50 16.75 6.75
N ILE A 84 4.20 15.99 5.70
CA ILE A 84 4.09 16.52 4.33
C ILE A 84 2.90 17.48 4.21
N ILE A 85 1.74 17.11 4.73
CA ILE A 85 0.53 17.95 4.71
C ILE A 85 0.79 19.28 5.38
N ASN A 86 1.40 19.27 6.58
CA ASN A 86 1.70 20.47 7.33
C ASN A 86 2.76 21.34 6.62
N LYS A 87 3.81 20.73 6.08
CA LYS A 87 4.89 21.44 5.37
C LYS A 87 4.36 22.25 4.19
N TYR A 88 3.47 21.65 3.40
CA TYR A 88 2.94 22.27 2.18
C TYR A 88 1.54 22.85 2.35
N ASN A 89 1.00 22.88 3.58
CA ASN A 89 -0.36 23.37 3.90
C ASN A 89 -1.42 22.78 2.98
N LEU A 90 -1.35 21.46 2.73
CA LEU A 90 -2.27 20.78 1.83
C LEU A 90 -3.65 20.66 2.45
N LYS A 91 -4.69 21.02 1.68
CA LYS A 91 -6.10 20.87 2.09
C LYS A 91 -6.80 19.88 1.15
N ASN A 92 -7.60 18.97 1.74
CA ASN A 92 -8.37 17.98 0.98
C ASN A 92 -7.47 17.17 0.02
N VAL A 93 -6.28 16.75 0.50
CA VAL A 93 -5.29 16.04 -0.29
C VAL A 93 -5.82 14.68 -0.75
N LYS A 94 -5.66 14.38 -2.03
CA LYS A 94 -5.93 13.07 -2.59
C LYS A 94 -4.78 12.13 -2.27
N ILE A 95 -5.06 10.99 -1.66
CA ILE A 95 -4.05 9.97 -1.33
C ILE A 95 -4.40 8.69 -2.08
N VAL A 96 -3.40 8.06 -2.70
CA VAL A 96 -3.50 6.71 -3.25
C VAL A 96 -2.51 5.82 -2.52
N SER A 97 -3.00 4.70 -1.97
CA SER A 97 -2.16 3.67 -1.37
C SER A 97 -1.85 2.59 -2.40
N THR A 98 -0.59 2.15 -2.45
CA THR A 98 -0.15 1.11 -3.40
C THR A 98 0.92 0.23 -2.80
N GLY A 99 1.15 -0.92 -3.41
CA GLY A 99 2.19 -1.85 -3.04
C GLY A 99 2.00 -3.23 -3.67
N LYS A 100 2.98 -4.11 -3.44
CA LYS A 100 2.99 -5.49 -3.96
C LYS A 100 3.21 -6.50 -2.86
N SER A 101 2.60 -7.69 -2.96
CA SER A 101 2.76 -8.76 -1.98
C SER A 101 2.31 -8.32 -0.57
N MET A 102 3.17 -8.41 0.47
CA MET A 102 2.92 -7.81 1.78
C MET A 102 2.64 -6.30 1.66
N GLY A 103 3.30 -5.57 0.75
CA GLY A 103 3.01 -4.16 0.49
C GLY A 103 1.61 -3.95 -0.08
N GLY A 104 1.10 -4.89 -0.86
CA GLY A 104 -0.29 -4.91 -1.32
C GLY A 104 -1.29 -5.10 -0.16
N LEU A 105 -1.01 -6.02 0.77
CA LEU A 105 -1.73 -6.09 2.04
C LEU A 105 -1.66 -4.75 2.77
N SER A 106 -0.45 -4.21 2.89
CA SER A 106 -0.22 -2.95 3.62
C SER A 106 -1.05 -1.80 3.05
N SER A 107 -1.18 -1.71 1.71
CA SER A 107 -1.99 -0.68 1.06
C SER A 107 -3.49 -0.83 1.36
N LEU A 108 -4.00 -2.06 1.43
CA LEU A 108 -5.39 -2.36 1.79
C LEU A 108 -5.66 -2.06 3.28
N ILE A 109 -4.80 -2.54 4.18
CA ILE A 109 -4.93 -2.32 5.63
C ILE A 109 -4.76 -0.84 5.98
N TYR A 110 -3.80 -0.15 5.36
CA TYR A 110 -3.65 1.29 5.54
C TYR A 110 -4.91 2.05 5.09
N SER A 111 -5.53 1.66 3.96
CA SER A 111 -6.78 2.27 3.51
C SER A 111 -7.90 2.16 4.55
N ARG A 112 -7.93 1.07 5.33
CA ARG A 112 -8.91 0.87 6.41
C ARG A 112 -8.60 1.69 7.66
N TYR A 113 -7.34 1.78 8.08
CA TYR A 113 -6.97 2.33 9.38
C TYR A 113 -6.32 3.72 9.31
N ALA A 114 -6.03 4.24 8.12
CA ALA A 114 -5.42 5.55 7.96
C ALA A 114 -6.24 6.68 8.58
N LYS A 115 -5.56 7.63 9.21
CA LYS A 115 -6.15 8.87 9.72
C LYS A 115 -6.85 9.68 8.61
N ILE A 116 -6.26 9.70 7.41
CA ILE A 116 -6.85 10.27 6.20
C ILE A 116 -7.06 9.14 5.22
N THR A 117 -8.30 8.75 5.02
CA THR A 117 -8.67 7.66 4.11
C THR A 117 -8.19 7.96 2.70
N PRO A 118 -7.40 7.07 2.07
CA PRO A 118 -7.06 7.16 0.66
C PRO A 118 -8.31 7.20 -0.22
N ILE A 119 -8.22 7.83 -1.39
CA ILE A 119 -9.31 7.84 -2.39
C ILE A 119 -9.31 6.60 -3.27
N ALA A 120 -8.19 5.91 -3.35
CA ALA A 120 -8.04 4.65 -4.07
C ALA A 120 -6.91 3.80 -3.47
N CYS A 121 -7.04 2.48 -3.64
CA CYS A 121 -6.00 1.49 -3.37
C CYS A 121 -5.70 0.70 -4.65
N VAL A 122 -4.45 0.69 -5.08
CA VAL A 122 -3.98 -0.06 -6.26
C VAL A 122 -2.93 -1.06 -5.81
N ALA A 123 -3.26 -2.35 -5.76
CA ALA A 123 -2.40 -3.38 -5.21
C ALA A 123 -2.02 -4.45 -6.24
N ASN A 124 -0.79 -4.95 -6.16
CA ASN A 124 -0.31 -6.05 -6.99
C ASN A 124 -0.03 -7.30 -6.16
N CYS A 125 -0.71 -8.41 -6.47
CA CYS A 125 -0.63 -9.70 -5.77
C CYS A 125 -0.74 -9.53 -4.24
N PRO A 126 -1.75 -8.81 -3.72
CA PRO A 126 -1.85 -8.56 -2.29
C PRO A 126 -2.14 -9.85 -1.53
N VAL A 127 -1.54 -9.97 -0.34
CA VAL A 127 -2.05 -10.90 0.66
C VAL A 127 -3.36 -10.33 1.22
N CYS A 128 -4.43 -11.12 1.26
CA CYS A 128 -5.74 -10.67 1.75
C CYS A 128 -6.25 -11.47 2.96
N ASP A 129 -5.70 -12.66 3.22
CA ASP A 129 -6.07 -13.54 4.35
C ASP A 129 -4.82 -13.97 5.10
N LEU A 130 -4.52 -13.34 6.23
CA LEU A 130 -3.35 -13.67 7.04
C LEU A 130 -3.49 -15.01 7.80
N PRO A 131 -4.65 -15.40 8.35
CA PRO A 131 -4.85 -16.75 8.88
C PRO A 131 -4.51 -17.85 7.88
N TYR A 132 -4.95 -17.73 6.63
CA TYR A 132 -4.60 -18.68 5.58
C TYR A 132 -3.10 -18.56 5.21
N HIS A 133 -2.61 -17.35 4.99
CA HIS A 133 -1.23 -17.09 4.61
C HIS A 133 -0.22 -17.61 5.63
N PHE A 134 -0.57 -17.61 6.92
CA PHE A 134 0.24 -18.20 7.99
C PHE A 134 0.59 -19.67 7.72
N THR A 135 -0.25 -20.38 6.96
CA THR A 135 -0.07 -21.80 6.64
C THR A 135 0.52 -22.05 5.26
N GLU A 136 0.61 -21.04 4.40
CA GLU A 136 1.05 -21.21 3.01
C GLU A 136 2.56 -21.52 2.88
N ARG A 137 3.37 -20.95 3.79
CA ARG A 137 4.83 -21.11 3.74
C ARG A 137 5.42 -21.21 5.13
N THR A 138 6.47 -22.00 5.29
CA THR A 138 7.10 -22.30 6.59
C THR A 138 7.88 -21.12 7.19
N ASP A 139 8.24 -20.12 6.38
CA ASP A 139 8.97 -18.93 6.84
C ASP A 139 8.05 -17.81 7.37
N LEU A 140 6.75 -17.84 7.06
CA LEU A 140 5.80 -16.78 7.42
C LEU A 140 5.42 -16.74 8.90
N PRO A 141 5.19 -17.87 9.60
CA PRO A 141 4.71 -17.86 10.97
C PRO A 141 5.51 -16.97 11.92
N ARG A 142 6.86 -17.02 11.84
CA ARG A 142 7.74 -16.21 12.69
C ARG A 142 7.60 -14.72 12.41
N THR A 143 7.39 -14.32 11.15
CA THR A 143 7.27 -12.91 10.76
C THR A 143 5.93 -12.34 11.21
N LEU A 144 4.84 -13.11 11.04
CA LEU A 144 3.51 -12.77 11.51
C LEU A 144 3.43 -12.72 13.03
N TYR A 145 4.02 -13.71 13.71
CA TYR A 145 4.13 -13.68 15.16
C TYR A 145 4.88 -12.42 15.63
N SER A 146 6.02 -12.10 15.02
CA SER A 146 6.79 -10.89 15.34
C SER A 146 6.01 -9.59 15.15
N ALA A 147 5.11 -9.54 14.17
CA ALA A 147 4.29 -8.35 13.91
C ALA A 147 3.22 -8.13 14.99
N PHE A 148 2.66 -9.21 15.57
CA PHE A 148 1.42 -9.14 16.34
C PHE A 148 1.52 -9.66 17.78
N PHE A 149 2.69 -10.16 18.23
CA PHE A 149 2.83 -10.77 19.57
C PHE A 149 2.52 -9.80 20.73
N ASN A 150 2.65 -8.50 20.51
CA ASN A 150 2.36 -7.48 21.52
C ASN A 150 0.88 -7.06 21.57
N TYR A 151 0.04 -7.61 20.73
CA TYR A 151 -1.40 -7.32 20.75
C TYR A 151 -2.03 -7.99 21.97
N ASN A 152 -2.91 -7.25 22.66
CA ASN A 152 -3.61 -7.79 23.85
C ASN A 152 -4.79 -8.70 23.43
N MET A 153 -4.50 -9.68 22.57
CA MET A 153 -5.45 -10.66 22.04
C MET A 153 -4.70 -11.90 21.54
N SER A 154 -5.43 -12.95 21.15
CA SER A 154 -4.81 -14.11 20.51
C SER A 154 -4.20 -13.75 19.15
N LEU A 155 -3.14 -14.48 18.73
CA LEU A 155 -2.56 -14.29 17.41
C LEU A 155 -3.61 -14.43 16.30
N GLN A 156 -4.51 -15.41 16.42
CA GLN A 156 -5.57 -15.66 15.45
C GLN A 156 -6.51 -14.43 15.28
N GLU A 157 -6.88 -13.79 16.36
CA GLU A 157 -7.68 -12.57 16.34
C GLU A 157 -6.89 -11.41 15.70
N ALA A 158 -5.64 -11.23 16.10
CA ALA A 158 -4.77 -10.19 15.51
C ALA A 158 -4.58 -10.39 13.99
N LEU A 159 -4.41 -11.63 13.52
CA LEU A 159 -4.32 -11.93 12.08
C LEU A 159 -5.62 -11.56 11.35
N LYS A 160 -6.79 -11.84 11.91
CA LYS A 160 -8.09 -11.46 11.32
C LYS A 160 -8.27 -9.95 11.23
N LEU A 161 -7.93 -9.20 12.27
CA LEU A 161 -8.00 -7.74 12.32
C LEU A 161 -7.04 -7.04 11.34
N ASN A 162 -6.10 -7.79 10.76
CA ASN A 162 -5.16 -7.29 9.75
C ASN A 162 -5.30 -8.05 8.42
N SER A 163 -6.46 -8.66 8.17
CA SER A 163 -6.77 -9.40 6.94
C SER A 163 -7.94 -8.76 6.19
N PRO A 164 -7.74 -8.22 4.98
CA PRO A 164 -8.80 -7.61 4.20
C PRO A 164 -10.06 -8.45 4.05
N VAL A 165 -9.95 -9.78 3.86
CA VAL A 165 -11.12 -10.68 3.74
C VAL A 165 -11.98 -10.75 5.01
N HIS A 166 -11.44 -10.43 6.17
CA HIS A 166 -12.16 -10.42 7.44
C HIS A 166 -12.66 -9.02 7.83
N LEU A 167 -12.31 -7.98 7.04
CA LEU A 167 -12.63 -6.59 7.30
C LEU A 167 -13.57 -6.00 6.23
N VAL A 168 -14.15 -6.82 5.38
CA VAL A 168 -14.95 -6.38 4.20
C VAL A 168 -16.00 -5.34 4.59
N ASP A 169 -16.79 -5.60 5.64
CA ASP A 169 -17.86 -4.70 6.12
C ASP A 169 -17.31 -3.39 6.72
N GLU A 170 -16.00 -3.33 6.97
CA GLU A 170 -15.33 -2.18 7.56
C GLU A 170 -14.44 -1.43 6.57
N MET A 171 -14.27 -1.96 5.36
CA MET A 171 -13.45 -1.32 4.33
C MET A 171 -14.12 0.00 3.88
N PRO A 172 -13.35 1.09 3.72
CA PRO A 172 -13.92 2.35 3.28
C PRO A 172 -14.44 2.28 1.83
N ASN A 173 -15.46 3.09 1.54
CA ASN A 173 -16.01 3.19 0.19
C ASN A 173 -15.09 4.04 -0.70
N ILE A 174 -14.04 3.41 -1.21
CA ILE A 174 -13.05 3.97 -2.14
C ILE A 174 -12.90 3.06 -3.35
N LYS A 175 -12.10 3.46 -4.32
CA LYS A 175 -11.81 2.63 -5.48
C LYS A 175 -10.70 1.62 -5.17
N TYR A 176 -10.94 0.33 -5.45
CA TYR A 176 -9.96 -0.75 -5.31
C TYR A 176 -9.62 -1.34 -6.67
N ILE A 177 -8.34 -1.38 -7.02
CA ILE A 177 -7.86 -2.03 -8.24
C ILE A 177 -6.77 -3.03 -7.85
N ILE A 178 -7.07 -4.31 -8.08
CA ILE A 178 -6.20 -5.41 -7.73
C ILE A 178 -5.63 -6.02 -9.02
N PHE A 179 -4.31 -6.03 -9.14
CA PHE A 179 -3.60 -6.80 -10.15
C PHE A 179 -3.13 -8.10 -9.51
N HIS A 180 -3.29 -9.23 -10.18
CA HIS A 180 -2.78 -10.51 -9.66
C HIS A 180 -2.40 -11.44 -10.79
N THR A 181 -1.23 -12.06 -10.67
CA THR A 181 -0.66 -13.00 -11.63
C THR A 181 -1.20 -14.40 -11.39
N GLU A 182 -1.59 -15.12 -12.46
CA GLU A 182 -2.28 -16.41 -12.32
C GLU A 182 -1.39 -17.56 -11.84
N GLU A 183 -0.08 -17.49 -12.12
CA GLU A 183 0.90 -18.51 -11.70
C GLU A 183 1.63 -18.12 -10.41
N ASP A 184 1.02 -17.29 -9.58
CA ASP A 184 1.57 -16.88 -8.29
C ASP A 184 1.62 -18.06 -7.31
N LYS A 185 2.85 -18.49 -6.97
CA LYS A 185 3.11 -19.57 -6.00
C LYS A 185 3.40 -19.06 -4.59
N ALA A 186 3.55 -17.76 -4.41
CA ALA A 186 3.84 -17.14 -3.12
C ALA A 186 2.58 -16.63 -2.41
N VAL A 187 1.59 -16.17 -3.19
CA VAL A 187 0.29 -15.69 -2.73
C VAL A 187 -0.78 -16.30 -3.63
N ASN A 188 -1.52 -17.27 -3.13
CA ASN A 188 -2.52 -17.99 -3.92
C ASN A 188 -3.66 -17.05 -4.34
N ILE A 189 -3.83 -16.84 -5.67
CA ILE A 189 -4.82 -15.91 -6.22
C ILE A 189 -6.25 -16.22 -5.76
N ASP A 190 -6.63 -17.53 -5.70
CA ASP A 190 -8.00 -17.94 -5.36
C ASP A 190 -8.33 -17.69 -3.89
N LYS A 191 -7.32 -17.85 -3.01
CA LYS A 191 -7.46 -17.69 -1.56
C LYS A 191 -7.29 -16.24 -1.10
N HIS A 192 -6.69 -15.41 -1.91
CA HIS A 192 -6.45 -14.00 -1.60
C HIS A 192 -7.30 -13.08 -2.48
N SER A 193 -6.82 -12.68 -3.65
CA SER A 193 -7.46 -11.62 -4.44
C SER A 193 -8.84 -11.98 -4.96
N LYS A 194 -9.06 -13.20 -5.48
CA LYS A 194 -10.39 -13.60 -5.95
C LYS A 194 -11.40 -13.69 -4.80
N LEU A 195 -11.00 -14.26 -3.66
CA LEU A 195 -11.85 -14.31 -2.48
C LEU A 195 -12.19 -12.88 -2.00
N PHE A 196 -11.19 -12.02 -1.84
CA PHE A 196 -11.41 -10.64 -1.40
C PHE A 196 -12.35 -9.87 -2.35
N VAL A 197 -12.11 -9.96 -3.68
CA VAL A 197 -12.96 -9.30 -4.67
C VAL A 197 -14.39 -9.83 -4.61
N SER A 198 -14.59 -11.15 -4.52
CA SER A 198 -15.93 -11.74 -4.45
C SER A 198 -16.74 -11.32 -3.22
N LEU A 199 -16.05 -10.99 -2.12
CA LEU A 199 -16.69 -10.49 -0.92
C LEU A 199 -17.02 -8.99 -1.04
N MET A 200 -16.16 -8.21 -1.72
CA MET A 200 -16.26 -6.76 -1.83
C MET A 200 -17.19 -6.27 -2.96
N GLU A 201 -17.31 -7.01 -4.07
CA GLU A 201 -17.90 -6.53 -5.33
C GLU A 201 -19.38 -6.10 -5.26
N LYS A 202 -20.09 -6.50 -4.20
CA LYS A 202 -21.50 -6.15 -4.03
C LYS A 202 -21.71 -4.73 -3.52
N GLU A 203 -20.75 -4.22 -2.73
CA GLU A 203 -20.90 -2.97 -1.98
C GLU A 203 -19.79 -1.95 -2.26
N HIS A 204 -18.72 -2.37 -2.96
CA HIS A 204 -17.54 -1.54 -3.21
C HIS A 204 -17.17 -1.47 -4.69
N ASP A 205 -16.60 -0.34 -5.11
CA ASP A 205 -15.97 -0.19 -6.43
C ASP A 205 -14.63 -0.93 -6.44
N ILE A 206 -14.66 -2.22 -6.80
CA ILE A 206 -13.48 -3.07 -6.83
C ILE A 206 -13.33 -3.77 -8.18
N LYS A 207 -12.11 -3.83 -8.70
CA LYS A 207 -11.76 -4.50 -9.95
C LYS A 207 -10.57 -5.42 -9.76
N LEU A 208 -10.68 -6.67 -10.26
CA LEU A 208 -9.56 -7.60 -10.38
C LEU A 208 -9.08 -7.63 -11.84
N ILE A 209 -7.77 -7.47 -12.02
CA ILE A 209 -7.06 -7.60 -13.30
C ILE A 209 -6.10 -8.79 -13.18
N THR A 210 -6.45 -9.92 -13.81
CA THR A 210 -5.59 -11.10 -13.81
C THR A 210 -4.55 -11.04 -14.92
N ILE A 211 -3.36 -11.55 -14.65
CA ILE A 211 -2.25 -11.56 -15.59
C ILE A 211 -1.82 -13.01 -15.81
N PRO A 212 -2.11 -13.59 -17.00
CA PRO A 212 -1.79 -14.99 -17.28
C PRO A 212 -0.28 -15.23 -17.47
N ASN A 213 0.14 -16.47 -17.21
CA ASN A 213 1.48 -16.96 -17.46
C ASN A 213 2.59 -16.14 -16.78
N ARG A 214 2.32 -15.61 -15.57
CA ARG A 214 3.25 -14.82 -14.77
C ARG A 214 3.27 -15.26 -13.31
N GLY A 215 4.46 -15.30 -12.73
CA GLY A 215 4.70 -15.60 -11.32
C GLY A 215 4.50 -14.39 -10.41
N HIS A 216 4.82 -14.56 -9.12
CA HIS A 216 4.55 -13.58 -8.07
C HIS A 216 4.98 -12.16 -8.40
N CYS A 217 4.01 -11.26 -8.45
CA CYS A 217 4.18 -9.81 -8.73
C CYS A 217 4.86 -9.46 -10.06
N ASP A 218 5.03 -10.43 -10.98
CA ASP A 218 5.69 -10.22 -12.27
C ASP A 218 4.72 -9.62 -13.29
N LEU A 219 4.62 -8.32 -13.34
CA LEU A 219 3.86 -7.60 -14.35
C LEU A 219 4.64 -7.54 -15.67
N SER A 220 3.99 -7.83 -16.81
CA SER A 220 4.57 -7.50 -18.10
C SER A 220 4.77 -5.98 -18.22
N VAL A 221 5.62 -5.53 -19.14
CA VAL A 221 5.87 -4.09 -19.36
C VAL A 221 4.55 -3.33 -19.55
N TYR A 222 3.63 -3.85 -20.38
CA TYR A 222 2.30 -3.23 -20.60
C TYR A 222 1.46 -3.17 -19.32
N LYS A 223 1.48 -4.24 -18.52
CA LYS A 223 0.73 -4.27 -17.25
C LYS A 223 1.37 -3.40 -16.17
N LEU A 224 2.67 -3.23 -16.19
CA LEU A 224 3.35 -2.26 -15.31
C LEU A 224 2.97 -0.83 -15.67
N VAL A 225 2.92 -0.50 -16.96
CA VAL A 225 2.43 0.82 -17.43
C VAL A 225 0.97 1.02 -17.01
N GLU A 226 0.08 0.04 -17.26
CA GLU A 226 -1.32 0.10 -16.84
C GLU A 226 -1.47 0.28 -15.33
N PHE A 227 -0.64 -0.40 -14.52
CA PHE A 227 -0.61 -0.26 -13.07
C PHE A 227 -0.27 1.17 -12.64
N ARG A 228 0.81 1.75 -13.19
CA ARG A 228 1.23 3.12 -12.92
C ARG A 228 0.21 4.15 -13.38
N GLU A 229 -0.33 4.00 -14.60
CA GLU A 229 -1.39 4.87 -15.11
C GLU A 229 -2.64 4.81 -14.24
N THR A 230 -2.98 3.65 -13.70
CA THR A 230 -4.13 3.50 -12.79
C THR A 230 -3.95 4.33 -11.53
N ILE A 231 -2.74 4.33 -10.96
CA ILE A 231 -2.39 5.18 -9.81
C ILE A 231 -2.50 6.66 -10.19
N LEU A 232 -1.91 7.07 -11.30
CA LEU A 232 -1.93 8.46 -11.77
C LEU A 232 -3.35 8.95 -12.05
N LYS A 233 -4.16 8.18 -12.76
CA LYS A 233 -5.56 8.50 -13.07
C LYS A 233 -6.41 8.65 -11.81
N SER A 234 -6.12 7.91 -10.76
CA SER A 234 -6.83 8.03 -9.48
C SER A 234 -6.64 9.41 -8.83
N ILE A 235 -5.49 10.05 -9.01
CA ILE A 235 -5.22 11.41 -8.49
C ILE A 235 -5.65 12.50 -9.47
N LEU A 236 -5.27 12.35 -10.74
CA LEU A 236 -5.37 13.40 -11.76
C LEU A 236 -6.73 13.44 -12.46
N GLY A 237 -7.56 12.38 -12.31
CA GLY A 237 -8.77 12.15 -13.11
C GLY A 237 -8.43 11.57 -14.49
N ASP A 238 -9.41 11.57 -15.40
CA ASP A 238 -9.20 11.07 -16.75
C ASP A 238 -8.17 11.95 -17.47
N TRP A 239 -6.95 11.47 -17.46
CA TRP A 239 -5.85 12.04 -18.20
C TRP A 239 -5.86 11.42 -19.60
N ASN A 240 -6.28 12.19 -20.59
CA ASN A 240 -6.11 11.84 -21.99
C ASN A 240 -4.61 11.98 -22.34
N GLY A 241 -3.84 11.02 -21.87
CA GLY A 241 -2.41 10.94 -22.17
C GLY A 241 -2.20 10.19 -23.48
N TYR A 242 -1.60 10.89 -24.42
CA TYR A 242 -0.96 10.53 -25.70
C TYR A 242 -1.67 9.54 -26.62
#